data_b37b0b24241831fb6e121e19074ce296
#
_entry.id   b37b0b24241831fb6e121e19074ce296
#
_cell.length_a   1.000
_cell.length_b   1.000
_cell.length_c   1.000
_cell.angle_alpha   90.00
_cell.angle_beta   90.00
_cell.angle_gamma   90.00
#
_symmetry.space_group_name_H-M   'P 1'
#
loop_
_entity.id
_entity.type
_entity.pdbx_description
1 polymer ?
#
loop_
_entity_poly.entity_id
_entity_poly.type
_entity_poly.pdbx_seq_one_letter_code
_entity_poly.pdbx_strand_id
1 'polypeptide(L)'
;MSTEQTTPAPAAAHTHAFQAEVRQLLHLVTHSLYSNRDIFLRELISNASDACDKLRFQAIDDASLMEGDADLRIRIAVDAEKRTLTISDNGIGLSLEEAVEHLGTIAKSGTREFMQKLGDKQKPDTALIGQFGVGFYSGFMVAERITVESRRAGMTEAEGVRWESDGTGEFTVETITRAKRGTDVILHLRADADDTPHEDKIDKYLRV
;
A
#
# COMPACT_ATOMS: atom_id res chain seq x y z
N MET A 1 -38.75 -22.17 17.68
CA MET A 1 -38.55 -20.83 17.16
C MET A 1 -37.08 -20.72 16.73
N SER A 2 -36.85 -20.93 15.45
CA SER A 2 -35.49 -20.85 14.90
C SER A 2 -35.21 -19.39 14.54
N THR A 3 -34.24 -18.78 15.18
CA THR A 3 -33.75 -17.46 14.83
C THR A 3 -32.83 -17.59 13.60
N GLU A 4 -33.34 -17.23 12.43
CA GLU A 4 -32.50 -17.02 11.24
C GLU A 4 -31.52 -15.87 11.53
N GLN A 5 -30.24 -16.22 11.62
CA GLN A 5 -29.16 -15.23 11.59
C GLN A 5 -29.03 -14.73 10.16
N THR A 6 -29.53 -13.53 9.92
CA THR A 6 -29.32 -12.82 8.66
C THR A 6 -27.85 -12.40 8.62
N THR A 7 -27.04 -13.07 7.80
CA THR A 7 -25.69 -12.62 7.46
C THR A 7 -25.82 -11.28 6.74
N PRO A 8 -25.15 -10.19 7.19
CA PRO A 8 -25.19 -8.93 6.47
C PRO A 8 -24.60 -9.11 5.06
N ALA A 9 -25.29 -8.57 4.07
CA ALA A 9 -24.80 -8.55 2.69
C ALA A 9 -23.44 -7.80 2.63
N PRO A 10 -22.48 -8.27 1.81
CA PRO A 10 -21.21 -7.57 1.64
C PRO A 10 -21.50 -6.14 1.17
N ALA A 11 -20.81 -5.17 1.78
CA ALA A 11 -20.90 -3.77 1.37
C ALA A 11 -20.49 -3.65 -0.09
N ALA A 12 -21.24 -2.86 -0.87
CA ALA A 12 -20.97 -2.69 -2.29
C ALA A 12 -19.59 -2.02 -2.48
N ALA A 13 -18.77 -2.58 -3.35
CA ALA A 13 -17.51 -1.97 -3.77
C ALA A 13 -17.80 -0.72 -4.61
N HIS A 14 -17.12 0.38 -4.32
CA HIS A 14 -17.21 1.63 -5.08
C HIS A 14 -15.99 1.77 -5.97
N THR A 15 -16.21 2.01 -7.27
CA THR A 15 -15.16 2.26 -8.26
C THR A 15 -14.89 3.74 -8.39
N HIS A 16 -13.62 4.12 -8.33
CA HIS A 16 -13.15 5.48 -8.49
C HIS A 16 -12.11 5.54 -9.62
N ALA A 17 -12.16 6.60 -10.44
CA ALA A 17 -11.11 6.87 -11.42
C ALA A 17 -9.94 7.61 -10.77
N PHE A 18 -8.71 7.24 -11.14
CA PHE A 18 -7.54 8.04 -10.78
C PHE A 18 -7.58 9.41 -11.45
N GLN A 19 -6.99 10.40 -10.80
CA GLN A 19 -6.73 11.69 -11.44
C GLN A 19 -5.78 11.51 -12.63
N ALA A 20 -5.86 12.41 -13.62
CA ALA A 20 -5.08 12.30 -14.86
C ALA A 20 -3.56 12.21 -14.61
N GLU A 21 -3.07 12.97 -13.62
CA GLU A 21 -1.67 12.97 -13.19
C GLU A 21 -1.21 11.61 -12.65
N VAL A 22 -2.09 10.91 -11.92
CA VAL A 22 -1.81 9.57 -11.37
C VAL A 22 -1.62 8.57 -12.51
N ARG A 23 -2.47 8.59 -13.54
CA ARG A 23 -2.35 7.70 -14.69
C ARG A 23 -1.03 7.90 -15.44
N GLN A 24 -0.63 9.15 -15.65
CA GLN A 24 0.66 9.46 -16.28
C GLN A 24 1.84 8.97 -15.45
N LEU A 25 1.76 9.15 -14.12
CA LEU A 25 2.79 8.67 -13.21
C LEU A 25 2.88 7.15 -13.22
N LEU A 26 1.75 6.43 -13.12
CA LEU A 26 1.72 4.96 -13.19
C LEU A 26 2.38 4.47 -14.48
N HIS A 27 2.05 5.09 -15.62
CA HIS A 27 2.68 4.77 -16.90
C HIS A 27 4.20 5.00 -16.87
N LEU A 28 4.67 6.11 -16.30
CA LEU A 28 6.10 6.40 -16.17
C LEU A 28 6.81 5.43 -15.23
N VAL A 29 6.23 5.16 -14.06
CA VAL A 29 6.79 4.23 -13.07
C VAL A 29 6.91 2.83 -13.66
N THR A 30 5.86 2.34 -14.33
CA THR A 30 5.86 0.99 -14.90
C THR A 30 6.78 0.82 -16.11
N HIS A 31 7.03 1.87 -16.90
CA HIS A 31 7.77 1.77 -18.17
C HIS A 31 9.16 2.41 -18.16
N SER A 32 9.42 3.39 -17.29
CA SER A 32 10.67 4.17 -17.33
C SER A 32 11.67 3.82 -16.24
N LEU A 33 11.26 3.20 -15.13
CA LEU A 33 12.13 2.92 -13.98
C LEU A 33 12.73 1.51 -13.98
N TYR A 34 12.93 0.93 -15.14
CA TYR A 34 13.38 -0.45 -15.34
C TYR A 34 14.74 -0.82 -14.70
N SER A 35 15.54 0.17 -14.28
CA SER A 35 16.92 -0.07 -13.88
C SER A 35 17.13 -0.49 -12.42
N ASN A 36 16.16 -0.33 -11.53
CA ASN A 36 16.26 -0.79 -10.14
C ASN A 36 14.89 -1.17 -9.57
N ARG A 37 14.46 -2.40 -9.87
CA ARG A 37 13.17 -2.92 -9.42
C ARG A 37 13.05 -3.03 -7.90
N ASP A 38 14.16 -3.14 -7.18
CA ASP A 38 14.18 -3.35 -5.73
C ASP A 38 13.69 -2.13 -4.92
N ILE A 39 13.57 -0.98 -5.57
CA ILE A 39 13.16 0.25 -4.89
C ILE A 39 11.75 0.15 -4.30
N PHE A 40 10.85 -0.60 -4.96
CA PHE A 40 9.48 -0.76 -4.49
C PHE A 40 9.43 -1.34 -3.07
N LEU A 41 10.28 -2.33 -2.78
CA LEU A 41 10.28 -2.99 -1.49
C LEU A 41 10.72 -2.02 -0.39
N ARG A 42 11.78 -1.24 -0.64
CA ARG A 42 12.23 -0.20 0.30
C ARG A 42 11.16 0.84 0.57
N GLU A 43 10.47 1.31 -0.46
CA GLU A 43 9.41 2.32 -0.30
C GLU A 43 8.22 1.76 0.50
N LEU A 44 7.79 0.53 0.23
CA LEU A 44 6.69 -0.09 0.98
C LEU A 44 7.06 -0.37 2.43
N ILE A 45 8.30 -0.79 2.71
CA ILE A 45 8.80 -0.96 4.09
C ILE A 45 8.87 0.39 4.80
N SER A 46 9.34 1.45 4.13
CA SER A 46 9.38 2.80 4.69
C SER A 46 7.97 3.28 5.07
N ASN A 47 6.99 3.10 4.18
CA ASN A 47 5.60 3.46 4.47
C ASN A 47 5.03 2.68 5.67
N ALA A 48 5.35 1.39 5.79
CA ALA A 48 4.97 0.56 6.93
C ALA A 48 5.63 1.04 8.24
N SER A 49 6.90 1.45 8.17
CA SER A 49 7.61 2.05 9.31
C SER A 49 6.98 3.36 9.76
N ASP A 50 6.66 4.24 8.79
CA ASP A 50 6.01 5.52 9.08
C ASP A 50 4.62 5.32 9.72
N ALA A 51 3.87 4.29 9.30
CA ALA A 51 2.59 3.92 9.91
C ALA A 51 2.76 3.47 11.37
N CYS A 52 3.81 2.70 11.68
CA CYS A 52 4.15 2.30 13.05
C CYS A 52 4.56 3.51 13.89
N ASP A 53 5.39 4.41 13.37
CA ASP A 53 5.83 5.61 14.07
C ASP A 53 4.67 6.58 14.32
N LYS A 54 3.77 6.74 13.35
CA LYS A 54 2.55 7.54 13.51
C LYS A 54 1.66 7.00 14.63
N LEU A 55 1.48 5.67 14.71
CA LEU A 55 0.75 5.05 15.82
C LEU A 55 1.44 5.29 17.16
N ARG A 56 2.76 5.07 17.22
CA ARG A 56 3.55 5.29 18.44
C ARG A 56 3.40 6.72 18.95
N PHE A 57 3.44 7.69 18.05
CA PHE A 57 3.29 9.09 18.38
C PHE A 57 1.88 9.41 18.90
N GLN A 58 0.81 8.94 18.20
CA GLN A 58 -0.56 9.18 18.62
C GLN A 58 -0.92 8.45 19.93
N ALA A 59 -0.32 7.29 20.18
CA ALA A 59 -0.52 6.53 21.41
C ALA A 59 0.10 7.18 22.67
N ILE A 60 0.92 8.22 22.52
CA ILE A 60 1.37 9.05 23.65
C ILE A 60 0.17 9.76 24.29
N ASP A 61 -0.74 10.27 23.47
CA ASP A 61 -1.92 10.98 23.93
C ASP A 61 -3.11 10.02 24.20
N ASP A 62 -3.21 8.92 23.44
CA ASP A 62 -4.25 7.90 23.59
C ASP A 62 -3.69 6.48 23.47
N ALA A 63 -3.30 5.91 24.61
CA ALA A 63 -2.75 4.56 24.69
C ALA A 63 -3.74 3.46 24.23
N SER A 64 -5.04 3.74 24.17
CA SER A 64 -6.05 2.77 23.72
C SER A 64 -5.87 2.39 22.23
N LEU A 65 -5.25 3.27 21.43
CA LEU A 65 -4.93 3.01 20.02
C LEU A 65 -4.00 1.80 19.82
N MET A 66 -3.24 1.42 20.84
CA MET A 66 -2.42 0.19 20.80
C MET A 66 -3.26 -1.11 20.80
N GLU A 67 -4.53 -1.05 21.17
CA GLU A 67 -5.47 -2.19 21.17
C GLU A 67 -4.90 -3.45 21.85
N GLY A 68 -4.08 -3.29 22.87
CA GLY A 68 -3.43 -4.38 23.60
C GLY A 68 -2.22 -5.02 22.89
N ASP A 69 -1.84 -4.55 21.70
CA ASP A 69 -0.66 -5.02 20.94
C ASP A 69 0.35 -3.86 20.80
N ALA A 70 1.22 -3.71 21.80
CA ALA A 70 2.24 -2.66 21.81
C ALA A 70 3.52 -3.02 21.04
N ASP A 71 3.66 -4.27 20.59
CA ASP A 71 4.82 -4.73 19.82
C ASP A 71 4.63 -4.38 18.34
N LEU A 72 5.16 -3.22 17.95
CA LEU A 72 5.07 -2.74 16.56
C LEU A 72 6.04 -3.53 15.66
N ARG A 73 5.53 -4.00 14.53
CA ARG A 73 6.28 -4.88 13.64
C ARG A 73 5.86 -4.74 12.18
N ILE A 74 6.82 -5.03 11.31
CA ILE A 74 6.61 -5.19 9.88
C ILE A 74 6.91 -6.65 9.54
N ARG A 75 6.07 -7.25 8.72
CA ARG A 75 6.24 -8.62 8.22
C ARG A 75 6.21 -8.62 6.71
N ILE A 76 7.05 -9.47 6.12
CA ILE A 76 7.07 -9.72 4.69
C ILE A 76 6.80 -11.21 4.49
N ALA A 77 5.84 -11.53 3.63
CA ALA A 77 5.46 -12.90 3.31
C ALA A 77 5.38 -13.10 1.80
N VAL A 78 5.94 -14.19 1.32
CA VAL A 78 5.85 -14.62 -0.09
C VAL A 78 5.00 -15.86 -0.17
N ASP A 79 3.97 -15.84 -1.03
CA ASP A 79 3.19 -17.01 -1.40
C ASP A 79 3.46 -17.31 -2.88
N ALA A 80 4.30 -18.31 -3.12
CA ALA A 80 4.72 -18.68 -4.46
C ALA A 80 3.57 -19.29 -5.30
N GLU A 81 2.63 -19.98 -4.67
CA GLU A 81 1.49 -20.60 -5.35
C GLU A 81 0.52 -19.53 -5.86
N LYS A 82 0.22 -18.53 -5.02
CA LYS A 82 -0.64 -17.40 -5.38
C LYS A 82 0.12 -16.29 -6.11
N ARG A 83 1.45 -16.40 -6.18
CA ARG A 83 2.34 -15.37 -6.73
C ARG A 83 2.10 -14.01 -6.06
N THR A 84 2.04 -14.00 -4.73
CA THR A 84 1.86 -12.77 -3.97
C THR A 84 3.04 -12.48 -3.06
N LEU A 85 3.38 -11.20 -2.96
CA LEU A 85 4.26 -10.65 -1.94
C LEU A 85 3.42 -9.73 -1.05
N THR A 86 3.38 -10.00 0.25
CA THR A 86 2.63 -9.20 1.22
C THR A 86 3.57 -8.50 2.17
N ILE A 87 3.41 -7.19 2.30
CA ILE A 87 4.05 -6.38 3.33
C ILE A 87 2.96 -5.98 4.33
N SER A 88 3.11 -6.41 5.59
CA SER A 88 2.16 -6.20 6.66
C SER A 88 2.76 -5.35 7.77
N ASP A 89 2.02 -4.36 8.26
CA ASP A 89 2.33 -3.65 9.49
C ASP A 89 1.15 -3.71 10.47
N ASN A 90 1.42 -3.51 11.76
CA ASN A 90 0.42 -3.31 12.79
C ASN A 90 0.43 -1.86 13.31
N GLY A 91 0.76 -0.91 12.43
CA GLY A 91 0.77 0.53 12.69
C GLY A 91 -0.63 1.14 12.78
N ILE A 92 -0.72 2.44 12.43
CA ILE A 92 -1.95 3.22 12.58
C ILE A 92 -3.09 2.74 11.68
N GLY A 93 -2.80 2.13 10.53
CA GLY A 93 -3.78 1.75 9.53
C GLY A 93 -4.44 2.94 8.82
N LEU A 94 -5.46 2.64 8.00
CA LEU A 94 -6.21 3.61 7.22
C LEU A 94 -7.72 3.44 7.46
N SER A 95 -8.46 4.57 7.49
CA SER A 95 -9.91 4.60 7.31
C SER A 95 -10.27 4.50 5.82
N LEU A 96 -11.56 4.37 5.51
CA LEU A 96 -12.04 4.37 4.12
C LEU A 96 -11.71 5.69 3.42
N GLU A 97 -11.96 6.82 4.09
CA GLU A 97 -11.67 8.16 3.56
C GLU A 97 -10.16 8.34 3.33
N GLU A 98 -9.33 7.91 4.29
CA GLU A 98 -7.87 7.98 4.17
C GLU A 98 -7.36 7.07 3.03
N ALA A 99 -7.96 5.89 2.83
CA ALA A 99 -7.60 5.01 1.73
C ALA A 99 -7.91 5.65 0.36
N VAL A 100 -9.09 6.26 0.21
CA VAL A 100 -9.45 7.01 -1.01
C VAL A 100 -8.51 8.19 -1.24
N GLU A 101 -8.22 8.97 -0.20
CA GLU A 101 -7.39 10.17 -0.31
C GLU A 101 -5.91 9.82 -0.57
N HIS A 102 -5.33 8.92 0.24
CA HIS A 102 -3.88 8.65 0.20
C HIS A 102 -3.49 7.70 -0.92
N LEU A 103 -4.34 6.70 -1.23
CA LEU A 103 -4.06 5.70 -2.26
C LEU A 103 -4.72 6.02 -3.60
N GLY A 104 -5.69 6.93 -3.65
CA GLY A 104 -6.36 7.37 -4.87
C GLY A 104 -5.89 8.71 -5.40
N THR A 105 -5.17 9.49 -4.58
CA THR A 105 -4.73 10.84 -4.91
C THR A 105 -3.26 11.01 -4.61
N ILE A 106 -2.47 11.33 -5.62
CA ILE A 106 -1.10 11.80 -5.39
C ILE A 106 -1.18 13.29 -5.08
N ALA A 107 -0.45 13.75 -4.04
CA ALA A 107 -0.40 15.15 -3.69
C ALA A 107 -0.04 15.99 -4.94
N LYS A 108 -0.96 16.87 -5.35
CA LYS A 108 -0.90 17.64 -6.62
C LYS A 108 0.41 18.38 -6.85
N SER A 109 1.09 18.82 -5.79
CA SER A 109 2.38 19.52 -5.87
C SER A 109 3.54 18.56 -6.17
N GLY A 110 3.61 17.42 -5.48
CA GLY A 110 4.70 16.46 -5.62
C GLY A 110 4.74 15.80 -7.00
N THR A 111 3.59 15.40 -7.54
CA THR A 111 3.53 14.76 -8.86
C THR A 111 3.97 15.70 -9.99
N ARG A 112 3.53 16.97 -9.96
CA ARG A 112 3.90 17.94 -11.00
C ARG A 112 5.40 18.22 -10.99
N GLU A 113 6.00 18.44 -9.82
CA GLU A 113 7.46 18.62 -9.70
C GLU A 113 8.23 17.36 -10.10
N PHE A 114 7.74 16.18 -9.74
CA PHE A 114 8.32 14.91 -10.15
C PHE A 114 8.32 14.78 -11.68
N MET A 115 7.18 15.06 -12.32
CA MET A 115 7.05 15.03 -13.78
C MET A 115 7.97 16.04 -14.49
N GLN A 116 8.12 17.26 -13.96
CA GLN A 116 9.04 18.27 -14.50
C GLN A 116 10.50 17.80 -14.39
N LYS A 117 10.90 17.24 -13.23
CA LYS A 117 12.27 16.75 -13.03
C LYS A 117 12.59 15.49 -13.84
N LEU A 118 11.56 14.65 -14.15
CA LEU A 118 11.71 13.54 -15.08
C LEU A 118 11.93 14.00 -16.53
N GLY A 119 11.24 15.05 -16.96
CA GLY A 119 11.42 15.63 -18.31
C GLY A 119 12.82 16.19 -18.57
N ASP A 120 13.49 16.66 -17.52
CA ASP A 120 14.83 17.26 -17.59
C ASP A 120 15.98 16.24 -17.47
N LYS A 121 15.70 15.01 -17.04
CA LYS A 121 16.73 13.96 -16.84
C LYS A 121 16.34 12.68 -17.57
N GLN A 122 17.24 12.17 -18.41
CA GLN A 122 17.05 10.90 -19.13
C GLN A 122 17.03 9.65 -18.22
N LYS A 123 17.33 9.78 -16.92
CA LYS A 123 17.23 8.71 -15.92
C LYS A 123 16.67 9.30 -14.63
N PRO A 124 15.51 8.84 -14.16
CA PRO A 124 14.99 9.24 -12.86
C PRO A 124 15.91 8.78 -11.74
N ASP A 125 16.28 9.71 -10.86
CA ASP A 125 16.99 9.41 -9.64
C ASP A 125 16.02 8.71 -8.67
N THR A 126 16.42 7.55 -8.15
CA THR A 126 15.59 6.75 -7.22
C THR A 126 15.22 7.53 -5.96
N ALA A 127 16.03 8.50 -5.55
CA ALA A 127 15.73 9.40 -4.44
C ALA A 127 14.50 10.29 -4.68
N LEU A 128 14.11 10.52 -5.95
CA LEU A 128 12.93 11.33 -6.28
C LEU A 128 11.61 10.62 -5.93
N ILE A 129 11.56 9.29 -5.98
CA ILE A 129 10.33 8.51 -5.73
C ILE A 129 9.85 8.73 -4.29
N GLY A 130 10.72 8.54 -3.29
CA GLY A 130 10.38 8.74 -1.88
C GLY A 130 10.11 10.22 -1.56
N GLN A 131 10.90 11.14 -2.13
CA GLN A 131 10.79 12.58 -1.86
C GLN A 131 9.43 13.16 -2.31
N PHE A 132 8.77 12.58 -3.32
CA PHE A 132 7.51 13.08 -3.88
C PHE A 132 6.27 12.30 -3.46
N GLY A 133 6.38 11.38 -2.48
CA GLY A 133 5.24 10.62 -1.96
C GLY A 133 4.62 9.65 -2.97
N VAL A 134 5.38 9.24 -4.00
CA VAL A 134 4.93 8.32 -5.05
C VAL A 134 5.40 6.89 -4.82
N GLY A 135 6.06 6.64 -3.69
CA GLY A 135 6.70 5.36 -3.36
C GLY A 135 5.75 4.17 -3.38
N PHE A 136 4.50 4.34 -2.91
CA PHE A 136 3.50 3.28 -2.93
C PHE A 136 3.28 2.71 -4.35
N TYR A 137 3.19 3.59 -5.36
CA TYR A 137 2.92 3.17 -6.73
C TYR A 137 4.08 2.45 -7.41
N SER A 138 5.28 2.49 -6.81
CA SER A 138 6.42 1.70 -7.30
C SER A 138 6.14 0.18 -7.24
N GLY A 139 5.19 -0.27 -6.41
CA GLY A 139 4.71 -1.64 -6.39
C GLY A 139 4.20 -2.13 -7.75
N PHE A 140 3.65 -1.26 -8.59
CA PHE A 140 3.21 -1.62 -9.95
C PHE A 140 4.36 -1.92 -10.93
N MET A 141 5.62 -1.70 -10.54
CA MET A 141 6.78 -2.15 -11.33
C MET A 141 6.88 -3.68 -11.38
N VAL A 142 6.39 -4.36 -10.34
CA VAL A 142 6.49 -5.82 -10.18
C VAL A 142 5.12 -6.50 -10.10
N ALA A 143 4.06 -5.76 -9.77
CA ALA A 143 2.71 -6.27 -9.61
C ALA A 143 1.81 -5.88 -10.80
N GLU A 144 0.96 -6.80 -11.22
CA GLU A 144 -0.14 -6.52 -12.15
C GLU A 144 -1.37 -5.97 -11.43
N ARG A 145 -1.45 -6.21 -10.09
CA ARG A 145 -2.51 -5.73 -9.24
C ARG A 145 -1.99 -5.56 -7.82
N ILE A 146 -2.46 -4.52 -7.14
CA ILE A 146 -2.17 -4.26 -5.73
C ILE A 146 -3.48 -4.24 -4.97
N THR A 147 -3.57 -5.03 -3.90
CA THR A 147 -4.66 -5.01 -2.92
C THR A 147 -4.11 -4.47 -1.61
N VAL A 148 -4.80 -3.51 -1.01
CA VAL A 148 -4.48 -3.00 0.34
C VAL A 148 -5.66 -3.30 1.25
N GLU A 149 -5.41 -4.07 2.31
CA GLU A 149 -6.38 -4.29 3.37
C GLU A 149 -5.92 -3.58 4.64
N SER A 150 -6.77 -2.71 5.18
CA SER A 150 -6.38 -1.89 6.32
C SER A 150 -7.54 -1.69 7.29
N ARG A 151 -7.23 -1.44 8.56
CA ARG A 151 -8.13 -0.89 9.55
C ARG A 151 -7.37 0.10 10.43
N ARG A 152 -7.91 1.30 10.53
CA ARG A 152 -7.34 2.33 11.37
C ARG A 152 -7.46 1.97 12.85
N ALA A 153 -6.44 2.24 13.63
CA ALA A 153 -6.45 2.08 15.08
C ALA A 153 -7.59 2.89 15.71
N GLY A 154 -8.29 2.29 16.67
CA GLY A 154 -9.46 2.89 17.33
C GLY A 154 -10.79 2.71 16.59
N MET A 155 -10.79 2.22 15.35
CA MET A 155 -12.01 1.86 14.63
C MET A 155 -12.44 0.42 14.93
N THR A 156 -13.72 0.12 14.74
CA THR A 156 -14.29 -1.23 14.94
C THR A 156 -13.85 -2.20 13.85
N GLU A 157 -13.97 -3.50 14.10
CA GLU A 157 -13.64 -4.53 13.12
C GLU A 157 -14.45 -4.43 11.82
N ALA A 158 -15.67 -3.90 11.89
CA ALA A 158 -16.55 -3.71 10.75
C ALA A 158 -16.14 -2.54 9.84
N GLU A 159 -15.19 -1.69 10.28
CA GLU A 159 -14.73 -0.51 9.57
C GLU A 159 -13.36 -0.73 8.88
N GLY A 160 -13.00 -1.99 8.64
CA GLY A 160 -11.88 -2.31 7.77
C GLY A 160 -12.15 -1.88 6.33
N VAL A 161 -11.09 -1.61 5.59
CA VAL A 161 -11.15 -1.18 4.18
C VAL A 161 -10.31 -2.11 3.32
N ARG A 162 -10.81 -2.42 2.12
CA ARG A 162 -10.03 -3.00 1.02
C ARG A 162 -10.01 -2.01 -0.12
N TRP A 163 -8.82 -1.65 -0.55
CA TRP A 163 -8.54 -0.88 -1.75
C TRP A 163 -7.86 -1.81 -2.77
N GLU A 164 -8.24 -1.71 -4.04
CA GLU A 164 -7.62 -2.53 -5.09
C GLU A 164 -7.51 -1.75 -6.40
N SER A 165 -6.38 -1.93 -7.11
CA SER A 165 -6.16 -1.40 -8.45
C SER A 165 -5.20 -2.28 -9.24
N ASP A 166 -5.37 -2.28 -10.57
CA ASP A 166 -4.44 -2.83 -11.55
C ASP A 166 -3.50 -1.76 -12.16
N GLY A 167 -3.59 -0.52 -11.70
CA GLY A 167 -2.76 0.58 -12.17
C GLY A 167 -3.16 1.13 -13.54
N THR A 168 -4.27 0.71 -14.15
CA THR A 168 -4.68 1.14 -15.49
C THR A 168 -5.49 2.43 -15.51
N GLY A 169 -5.94 2.92 -14.36
CA GLY A 169 -6.62 4.22 -14.26
C GLY A 169 -7.80 4.26 -13.33
N GLU A 170 -8.15 3.14 -12.71
CA GLU A 170 -9.24 3.03 -11.75
C GLU A 170 -8.80 2.25 -10.52
N PHE A 171 -9.49 2.47 -9.41
CA PHE A 171 -9.39 1.67 -8.21
C PHE A 171 -10.76 1.44 -7.59
N THR A 172 -10.89 0.36 -6.85
CA THR A 172 -12.09 0.05 -6.07
C THR A 172 -11.80 0.18 -4.58
N VAL A 173 -12.79 0.62 -3.82
CA VAL A 173 -12.74 0.65 -2.37
C VAL A 173 -14.02 0.04 -1.82
N GLU A 174 -13.88 -0.83 -0.85
CA GLU A 174 -15.00 -1.46 -0.14
C GLU A 174 -14.71 -1.57 1.36
N THR A 175 -15.76 -1.58 2.15
CA THR A 175 -15.67 -1.88 3.58
C THR A 175 -15.60 -3.37 3.79
N ILE A 176 -14.66 -3.82 4.63
CA ILE A 176 -14.47 -5.23 5.00
C ILE A 176 -14.47 -5.39 6.51
N THR A 177 -14.67 -6.60 7.00
CA THR A 177 -14.41 -6.94 8.40
C THR A 177 -12.95 -7.30 8.58
N ARG A 178 -12.25 -6.57 9.47
CA ARG A 178 -10.82 -6.80 9.76
C ARG A 178 -10.57 -6.66 11.27
N ALA A 179 -10.24 -7.78 11.91
CA ALA A 179 -10.08 -7.85 13.37
C ALA A 179 -8.88 -7.03 13.88
N LYS A 180 -7.78 -6.94 13.12
CA LYS A 180 -6.54 -6.28 13.57
C LYS A 180 -6.39 -4.93 12.88
N ARG A 181 -5.89 -3.91 13.64
CA ARG A 181 -5.42 -2.65 13.07
C ARG A 181 -4.18 -2.85 12.20
N GLY A 182 -3.80 -1.83 11.45
CA GLY A 182 -2.62 -1.82 10.58
C GLY A 182 -2.99 -2.13 9.13
N THR A 183 -1.99 -2.38 8.31
CA THR A 183 -2.15 -2.48 6.85
C THR A 183 -1.44 -3.70 6.31
N ASP A 184 -2.09 -4.40 5.37
CA ASP A 184 -1.49 -5.40 4.49
C ASP A 184 -1.47 -4.85 3.07
N VAL A 185 -0.28 -4.70 2.48
CA VAL A 185 -0.10 -4.40 1.06
C VAL A 185 0.23 -5.69 0.34
N ILE A 186 -0.68 -6.17 -0.50
CA ILE A 186 -0.59 -7.44 -1.21
C ILE A 186 -0.30 -7.14 -2.68
N LEU A 187 0.90 -7.50 -3.12
CA LEU A 187 1.34 -7.38 -4.50
C LEU A 187 1.06 -8.69 -5.24
N HIS A 188 0.18 -8.67 -6.24
CA HIS A 188 -0.04 -9.78 -7.16
C HIS A 188 0.99 -9.68 -8.28
N LEU A 189 2.02 -10.53 -8.23
CA LEU A 189 3.21 -10.41 -9.06
C LEU A 189 2.95 -10.80 -10.50
N ARG A 190 3.50 -10.05 -11.44
CA ARG A 190 3.43 -10.32 -12.88
C ARG A 190 4.10 -11.64 -13.24
N ALA A 191 3.61 -12.30 -14.29
CA ALA A 191 4.17 -13.56 -14.78
C ALA A 191 5.62 -13.43 -15.29
N ASP A 192 5.99 -12.25 -15.81
CA ASP A 192 7.29 -11.90 -16.35
C ASP A 192 8.26 -11.31 -15.30
N ALA A 193 7.82 -11.20 -14.05
CA ALA A 193 8.66 -10.77 -12.95
C ALA A 193 9.57 -11.92 -12.45
N ASP A 194 10.41 -12.46 -13.35
CA ASP A 194 11.38 -13.52 -13.02
C ASP A 194 12.42 -13.12 -11.94
N ASP A 195 12.48 -11.82 -11.63
CA ASP A 195 13.25 -11.26 -10.52
C ASP A 195 12.43 -11.13 -9.24
N THR A 196 11.47 -12.02 -8.99
CA THR A 196 10.77 -12.10 -7.70
C THR A 196 11.81 -12.13 -6.59
N PRO A 197 11.71 -11.31 -5.54
CA PRO A 197 12.59 -11.40 -4.40
C PRO A 197 12.47 -12.82 -3.82
N HIS A 198 13.47 -13.68 -4.07
CA HIS A 198 13.60 -14.92 -3.32
C HIS A 198 13.82 -14.56 -1.85
N GLU A 199 13.44 -15.43 -0.92
CA GLU A 199 13.64 -15.23 0.52
C GLU A 199 15.06 -14.72 0.83
N ASP A 200 16.08 -15.20 0.11
CA ASP A 200 17.47 -14.78 0.22
C ASP A 200 17.72 -13.29 -0.11
N LYS A 201 16.88 -12.69 -0.99
CA LYS A 201 16.96 -11.26 -1.32
C LYS A 201 16.23 -10.41 -0.29
N ILE A 202 15.15 -10.91 0.29
CA ILE A 202 14.40 -10.21 1.35
C ILE A 202 15.28 -10.03 2.58
N ASP A 203 16.06 -11.06 2.96
CA ASP A 203 17.03 -10.99 4.06
C ASP A 203 18.08 -9.88 3.87
N LYS A 204 18.46 -9.57 2.63
CA LYS A 204 19.39 -8.48 2.32
C LYS A 204 18.82 -7.09 2.65
N TYR A 205 17.49 -6.91 2.52
CA TYR A 205 16.81 -5.63 2.80
C TYR A 205 16.41 -5.49 4.27
N LEU A 206 16.25 -6.59 5.00
CA LEU A 206 15.92 -6.60 6.43
C LEU A 206 17.14 -6.38 7.35
N ARG A 207 18.36 -6.37 6.83
CA ARG A 207 19.62 -6.19 7.59
C ARG A 207 20.16 -4.77 7.58
N VAL A 208 19.34 -3.77 7.27
CA VAL A 208 19.74 -2.35 7.30
C VAL A 208 19.32 -1.68 8.59
#